data_2a4106405eba7461bd4ca5b94a1ff356
#
_entry.id   2a4106405eba7461bd4ca5b94a1ff356
#
_cell.length_a   1.000
_cell.length_b   1.000
_cell.length_c   1.000
_cell.angle_alpha   90.00
_cell.angle_beta   90.00
_cell.angle_gamma   90.00
#
_symmetry.space_group_name_H-M   'P 1'
#
loop_
_entity.id
_entity.type
_entity.pdbx_description
1 polymer ?
#
loop_
_entity_poly.entity_id
_entity_poly.type
_entity_poly.pdbx_seq_one_letter_code
_entity_poly.pdbx_strand_id
1 'polypeptide(L)'
;VAQMEELKVLVADELTKYASSMLLDPEYGLPATKALAPNAGLLLAYEKTGYDTTSTKRLPDCLDVWSAKRIKEQGADAVKFLLYYDVDSSDELNQQKQAYIERIGSECVAEDIPFFLEILAYDEKIADAGSAEYAKVKPHKVIGAMKVFSDPRFNIDVLKVEVPVNVKYVEGFAEGEVVHTREEAAAFFKAQDEATNLPYIYLSAGVSAKLFQETLVFAHESGANF
;
A
#
# COMPACT_ATOMS: atom_id res chain seq x y z
N VAL A 1 7.20 -23.98 4.96
CA VAL A 1 5.95 -23.94 4.16
C VAL A 1 4.76 -24.22 5.07
N ALA A 2 4.56 -25.46 5.59
CA ALA A 2 3.38 -25.83 6.40
C ALA A 2 3.10 -24.91 7.60
N GLN A 3 4.13 -24.52 8.37
CA GLN A 3 3.97 -23.61 9.50
C GLN A 3 3.50 -22.21 9.09
N MET A 4 3.91 -21.73 7.91
CA MET A 4 3.47 -20.44 7.40
C MET A 4 2.01 -20.48 6.94
N GLU A 5 1.62 -21.55 6.28
CA GLU A 5 0.22 -21.79 5.89
C GLU A 5 -0.69 -21.90 7.13
N GLU A 6 -0.26 -22.68 8.13
CA GLU A 6 -0.99 -22.81 9.41
C GLU A 6 -1.14 -21.46 10.13
N LEU A 7 -0.08 -20.66 10.21
CA LEU A 7 -0.14 -19.32 10.80
C LEU A 7 -1.15 -18.44 10.06
N LYS A 8 -1.14 -18.45 8.73
CA LYS A 8 -2.09 -17.66 7.93
C LYS A 8 -3.54 -18.10 8.16
N VAL A 9 -3.78 -19.42 8.29
CA VAL A 9 -5.10 -19.96 8.63
C VAL A 9 -5.56 -19.45 10.00
N LEU A 10 -4.72 -19.53 11.04
CA LEU A 10 -5.05 -19.05 12.38
C LEU A 10 -5.32 -17.55 12.40
N VAL A 11 -4.49 -16.76 11.70
CA VAL A 11 -4.68 -15.32 11.60
C VAL A 11 -5.98 -14.97 10.86
N ALA A 12 -6.30 -15.68 9.78
CA ALA A 12 -7.54 -15.50 9.03
C ALA A 12 -8.77 -15.80 9.89
N ASP A 13 -8.78 -16.93 10.60
CA ASP A 13 -9.90 -17.33 11.48
C ASP A 13 -10.13 -16.32 12.61
N GLU A 14 -9.06 -15.77 13.21
CA GLU A 14 -9.20 -14.86 14.34
C GLU A 14 -9.50 -13.42 13.92
N LEU A 15 -8.85 -12.90 12.89
CA LEU A 15 -8.92 -11.46 12.58
C LEU A 15 -10.06 -11.10 11.63
N THR A 16 -10.49 -11.99 10.75
CA THR A 16 -11.53 -11.64 9.77
C THR A 16 -12.91 -11.46 10.36
N LYS A 17 -13.13 -11.88 11.60
CA LYS A 17 -14.32 -11.57 12.40
C LYS A 17 -14.50 -10.06 12.65
N TYR A 18 -13.40 -9.29 12.55
CA TYR A 18 -13.33 -7.85 12.84
C TYR A 18 -12.92 -7.02 11.62
N ALA A 19 -12.66 -7.66 10.49
CA ALA A 19 -12.19 -7.01 9.28
C ALA A 19 -13.23 -7.12 8.14
N SER A 20 -13.32 -6.09 7.31
CA SER A 20 -14.14 -6.12 6.10
C SER A 20 -13.54 -7.01 5.00
N SER A 21 -12.22 -7.16 5.00
CA SER A 21 -11.50 -8.01 4.04
C SER A 21 -10.13 -8.42 4.57
N MET A 22 -9.54 -9.43 3.95
CA MET A 22 -8.17 -9.87 4.24
C MET A 22 -7.37 -10.01 2.96
N LEU A 23 -6.13 -9.50 2.99
CA LEU A 23 -5.15 -9.69 1.93
C LEU A 23 -4.34 -10.95 2.21
N LEU A 24 -4.31 -11.85 1.23
CA LEU A 24 -3.49 -13.06 1.24
C LEU A 24 -2.62 -13.11 -0.03
N ASP A 25 -1.52 -13.85 0.03
CA ASP A 25 -0.74 -14.20 -1.16
C ASP A 25 -1.16 -15.57 -1.71
N PRO A 26 -1.11 -15.80 -3.03
CA PRO A 26 -1.49 -17.09 -3.59
C PRO A 26 -0.50 -18.21 -3.31
N GLU A 27 0.74 -17.93 -2.90
CA GLU A 27 1.78 -18.94 -2.72
C GLU A 27 1.58 -19.74 -1.42
N TYR A 28 1.23 -19.05 -0.32
CA TYR A 28 1.07 -19.67 1.00
C TYR A 28 -0.28 -19.34 1.66
N GLY A 29 -1.05 -18.44 1.09
CA GLY A 29 -2.30 -17.94 1.66
C GLY A 29 -3.55 -18.71 1.24
N LEU A 30 -3.53 -19.50 0.17
CA LEU A 30 -4.73 -20.18 -0.33
C LEU A 30 -5.42 -21.09 0.71
N PRO A 31 -4.71 -21.85 1.58
CA PRO A 31 -5.38 -22.59 2.63
C PRO A 31 -6.20 -21.72 3.60
N ALA A 32 -5.75 -20.48 3.85
CA ALA A 32 -6.39 -19.55 4.76
C ALA A 32 -7.69 -18.93 4.19
N THR A 33 -7.91 -19.00 2.89
CA THR A 33 -9.16 -18.48 2.26
C THR A 33 -10.40 -19.19 2.80
N LYS A 34 -10.27 -20.44 3.25
CA LYS A 34 -11.36 -21.25 3.82
C LYS A 34 -11.68 -20.91 5.27
N ALA A 35 -10.80 -20.16 5.93
CA ALA A 35 -10.93 -19.74 7.31
C ALA A 35 -11.44 -18.30 7.47
N LEU A 36 -11.73 -17.62 6.36
CA LEU A 36 -12.30 -16.28 6.39
C LEU A 36 -13.71 -16.30 7.00
N ALA A 37 -14.03 -15.29 7.79
CA ALA A 37 -15.39 -15.08 8.26
C ALA A 37 -16.33 -14.85 7.06
N PRO A 38 -17.62 -15.28 7.13
CA PRO A 38 -18.54 -15.26 5.97
C PRO A 38 -18.74 -13.88 5.32
N ASN A 39 -18.52 -12.81 6.06
CA ASN A 39 -18.70 -11.42 5.60
C ASN A 39 -17.36 -10.72 5.23
N ALA A 40 -16.24 -11.42 5.35
CA ALA A 40 -14.94 -10.85 5.00
C ALA A 40 -14.59 -11.13 3.54
N GLY A 41 -14.29 -10.07 2.79
CA GLY A 41 -13.80 -10.18 1.43
C GLY A 41 -12.36 -10.71 1.35
N LEU A 42 -12.00 -11.26 0.21
CA LEU A 42 -10.66 -11.77 -0.08
C LEU A 42 -9.95 -10.89 -1.11
N LEU A 43 -8.81 -10.33 -0.76
CA LEU A 43 -7.86 -9.75 -1.71
C LEU A 43 -6.71 -10.74 -1.92
N LEU A 44 -6.30 -10.97 -3.16
CA LEU A 44 -5.10 -11.75 -3.46
C LEU A 44 -4.01 -10.87 -4.07
N ALA A 45 -2.79 -11.06 -3.56
CA ALA A 45 -1.61 -10.38 -4.08
C ALA A 45 -1.22 -10.92 -5.46
N TYR A 46 -0.93 -10.03 -6.39
CA TYR A 46 -0.50 -10.37 -7.75
C TYR A 46 1.01 -10.14 -7.96
N GLU A 47 1.63 -9.31 -7.11
CA GLU A 47 3.06 -9.08 -7.13
C GLU A 47 3.86 -10.26 -6.60
N LYS A 48 5.09 -10.43 -7.11
CA LYS A 48 6.11 -11.27 -6.47
C LYS A 48 6.52 -10.66 -5.13
N THR A 49 6.58 -11.49 -4.10
CA THR A 49 7.08 -11.08 -2.79
C THR A 49 8.56 -10.69 -2.90
N GLY A 50 8.88 -9.50 -2.39
CA GLY A 50 10.26 -9.02 -2.32
C GLY A 50 10.84 -8.74 -3.71
N TYR A 51 10.33 -7.75 -4.39
CA TYR A 51 10.99 -7.19 -5.56
C TYR A 51 12.50 -7.13 -5.37
N ASP A 52 13.27 -7.15 -6.44
CA ASP A 52 14.71 -6.95 -6.38
C ASP A 52 15.03 -5.59 -5.74
N THR A 53 15.17 -5.61 -4.40
CA THR A 53 15.52 -4.44 -3.60
C THR A 53 17.01 -4.14 -3.64
N THR A 54 17.82 -4.97 -4.29
CA THR A 54 19.24 -4.71 -4.55
C THR A 54 19.42 -3.68 -5.67
N SER A 55 18.41 -3.53 -6.52
CA SER A 55 18.35 -2.49 -7.55
C SER A 55 17.58 -1.26 -7.04
N THR A 56 18.14 -0.07 -7.22
CA THR A 56 17.45 1.19 -6.92
C THR A 56 16.22 1.39 -7.81
N LYS A 57 16.15 0.73 -8.97
CA LYS A 57 15.02 0.81 -9.90
C LYS A 57 13.75 0.18 -9.35
N ARG A 58 13.84 -0.90 -8.58
CA ARG A 58 12.70 -1.63 -7.99
C ARG A 58 11.57 -1.80 -9.00
N LEU A 59 11.89 -2.41 -10.16
CA LEU A 59 10.90 -2.64 -11.22
C LEU A 59 9.83 -3.63 -10.75
N PRO A 60 8.54 -3.36 -11.05
CA PRO A 60 7.44 -4.24 -10.67
C PRO A 60 7.54 -5.60 -11.36
N ASP A 61 7.10 -6.65 -10.67
CA ASP A 61 7.07 -8.01 -11.19
C ASP A 61 5.84 -8.76 -10.66
N CYS A 62 5.10 -9.42 -11.55
CA CYS A 62 3.96 -10.26 -11.20
C CYS A 62 4.42 -11.69 -10.91
N LEU A 63 3.60 -12.42 -10.14
CA LEU A 63 3.76 -13.86 -9.96
C LEU A 63 3.70 -14.59 -11.31
N ASP A 64 4.71 -15.39 -11.65
CA ASP A 64 4.94 -15.97 -12.97
C ASP A 64 3.78 -16.81 -13.51
N VAL A 65 3.04 -17.45 -12.61
CA VAL A 65 1.98 -18.40 -12.95
C VAL A 65 0.58 -17.90 -12.58
N TRP A 66 0.45 -16.59 -12.27
CA TRP A 66 -0.83 -15.97 -11.90
C TRP A 66 -1.25 -14.92 -12.92
N SER A 67 -2.54 -14.57 -12.89
CA SER A 67 -3.18 -13.50 -13.66
C SER A 67 -4.38 -12.98 -12.88
N ALA A 68 -4.93 -11.82 -13.21
CA ALA A 68 -6.16 -11.32 -12.60
C ALA A 68 -7.31 -12.32 -12.75
N LYS A 69 -7.41 -12.98 -13.92
CA LYS A 69 -8.36 -14.06 -14.17
C LYS A 69 -8.21 -15.21 -13.17
N ARG A 70 -7.00 -15.72 -12.96
CA ARG A 70 -6.77 -16.83 -12.03
C ARG A 70 -7.03 -16.42 -10.59
N ILE A 71 -6.73 -15.18 -10.22
CA ILE A 71 -7.06 -14.59 -8.91
C ILE A 71 -8.58 -14.60 -8.71
N LYS A 72 -9.35 -14.13 -9.69
CA LYS A 72 -10.81 -14.17 -9.66
C LYS A 72 -11.36 -15.60 -9.57
N GLU A 73 -10.81 -16.53 -10.34
CA GLU A 73 -11.20 -17.96 -10.33
C GLU A 73 -10.93 -18.64 -8.98
N GLN A 74 -10.01 -18.11 -8.15
CA GLN A 74 -9.79 -18.55 -6.76
C GLN A 74 -10.83 -17.98 -5.79
N GLY A 75 -11.77 -17.18 -6.25
CA GLY A 75 -12.81 -16.56 -5.44
C GLY A 75 -12.38 -15.27 -4.75
N ALA A 76 -11.33 -14.61 -5.24
CA ALA A 76 -10.97 -13.30 -4.75
C ALA A 76 -11.96 -12.22 -5.18
N ASP A 77 -12.26 -11.30 -4.28
CA ASP A 77 -13.10 -10.13 -4.50
C ASP A 77 -12.33 -8.97 -5.12
N ALA A 78 -10.99 -8.96 -4.98
CA ALA A 78 -10.14 -7.94 -5.58
C ALA A 78 -8.71 -8.46 -5.83
N VAL A 79 -8.04 -7.85 -6.81
CA VAL A 79 -6.61 -7.96 -7.04
C VAL A 79 -5.89 -6.89 -6.24
N LYS A 80 -4.79 -7.24 -5.57
CA LYS A 80 -3.88 -6.26 -4.96
C LYS A 80 -2.52 -6.35 -5.63
N PHE A 81 -1.92 -5.21 -5.94
CA PHE A 81 -0.56 -5.11 -6.44
C PHE A 81 0.23 -4.07 -5.65
N LEU A 82 1.48 -4.40 -5.26
CA LEU A 82 2.38 -3.51 -4.57
C LEU A 82 3.37 -2.90 -5.56
N LEU A 83 3.50 -1.57 -5.53
CA LEU A 83 4.44 -0.81 -6.34
C LEU A 83 5.37 0.02 -5.46
N TYR A 84 6.69 -0.12 -5.67
CA TYR A 84 7.66 0.86 -5.20
C TYR A 84 7.75 2.02 -6.19
N TYR A 85 7.54 3.25 -5.71
CA TYR A 85 7.53 4.42 -6.58
C TYR A 85 8.31 5.59 -5.99
N ASP A 86 9.21 6.16 -6.78
CA ASP A 86 9.89 7.42 -6.50
C ASP A 86 9.45 8.45 -7.54
N VAL A 87 8.67 9.44 -7.09
CA VAL A 87 8.13 10.49 -7.98
C VAL A 87 9.22 11.33 -8.64
N ASP A 88 10.41 11.41 -8.03
CA ASP A 88 11.56 12.17 -8.52
C ASP A 88 12.57 11.31 -9.30
N SER A 89 12.23 10.05 -9.57
CA SER A 89 13.03 9.19 -10.44
C SER A 89 13.00 9.66 -11.90
N SER A 90 13.81 9.06 -12.76
CA SER A 90 13.82 9.44 -14.17
C SER A 90 12.45 9.21 -14.83
N ASP A 91 12.11 10.08 -15.79
CA ASP A 91 10.87 9.95 -16.57
C ASP A 91 10.76 8.57 -17.22
N GLU A 92 11.87 8.04 -17.76
CA GLU A 92 11.91 6.72 -18.39
C GLU A 92 11.50 5.62 -17.40
N LEU A 93 12.08 5.61 -16.19
CA LEU A 93 11.76 4.60 -15.19
C LEU A 93 10.33 4.73 -14.68
N ASN A 94 9.88 5.96 -14.44
CA ASN A 94 8.52 6.22 -14.00
C ASN A 94 7.49 5.84 -15.07
N GLN A 95 7.75 6.12 -16.35
CA GLN A 95 6.88 5.66 -17.46
C GLN A 95 6.83 4.13 -17.56
N GLN A 96 7.94 3.42 -17.35
CA GLN A 96 7.94 1.95 -17.32
C GLN A 96 7.04 1.41 -16.20
N LYS A 97 7.16 1.96 -14.99
CA LYS A 97 6.32 1.58 -13.83
C LYS A 97 4.86 1.89 -14.07
N GLN A 98 4.56 3.09 -14.56
CA GLN A 98 3.19 3.51 -14.88
C GLN A 98 2.56 2.61 -15.95
N ALA A 99 3.27 2.31 -17.04
CA ALA A 99 2.79 1.40 -18.07
C ALA A 99 2.55 -0.03 -17.56
N TYR A 100 3.30 -0.45 -16.54
CA TYR A 100 3.09 -1.75 -15.90
C TYR A 100 1.77 -1.78 -15.12
N ILE A 101 1.51 -0.76 -14.31
CA ILE A 101 0.26 -0.64 -13.54
C ILE A 101 -0.95 -0.48 -14.48
N GLU A 102 -0.82 0.29 -15.56
CA GLU A 102 -1.88 0.45 -16.57
C GLU A 102 -2.28 -0.87 -17.21
N ARG A 103 -1.32 -1.79 -17.44
CA ARG A 103 -1.61 -3.15 -17.93
C ARG A 103 -2.37 -3.97 -16.89
N ILE A 104 -1.97 -3.92 -15.62
CA ILE A 104 -2.68 -4.63 -14.53
C ILE A 104 -4.11 -4.10 -14.41
N GLY A 105 -4.29 -2.78 -14.39
CA GLY A 105 -5.62 -2.19 -14.34
C GLY A 105 -6.50 -2.59 -15.53
N SER A 106 -5.92 -2.62 -16.74
CA SER A 106 -6.64 -3.09 -17.94
C SER A 106 -7.02 -4.57 -17.85
N GLU A 107 -6.17 -5.41 -17.28
CA GLU A 107 -6.45 -6.82 -17.01
C GLU A 107 -7.60 -6.98 -16.00
N CYS A 108 -7.57 -6.20 -14.92
CA CYS A 108 -8.62 -6.21 -13.90
C CYS A 108 -9.98 -5.79 -14.47
N VAL A 109 -10.02 -4.75 -15.31
CA VAL A 109 -11.25 -4.34 -16.02
C VAL A 109 -11.76 -5.45 -16.93
N ALA A 110 -10.88 -6.11 -17.70
CA ALA A 110 -11.27 -7.21 -18.59
C ALA A 110 -11.88 -8.40 -17.85
N GLU A 111 -11.42 -8.65 -16.64
CA GLU A 111 -11.91 -9.74 -15.78
C GLU A 111 -13.05 -9.29 -14.84
N ASP A 112 -13.46 -8.02 -14.87
CA ASP A 112 -14.48 -7.46 -13.97
C ASP A 112 -14.17 -7.78 -12.50
N ILE A 113 -12.98 -7.36 -12.05
CA ILE A 113 -12.50 -7.52 -10.67
C ILE A 113 -11.85 -6.22 -10.19
N PRO A 114 -12.19 -5.71 -8.99
CA PRO A 114 -11.59 -4.51 -8.42
C PRO A 114 -10.07 -4.59 -8.28
N PHE A 115 -9.41 -3.44 -8.47
CA PHE A 115 -7.96 -3.29 -8.38
C PHE A 115 -7.54 -2.39 -7.21
N PHE A 116 -6.78 -2.95 -6.27
CA PHE A 116 -6.14 -2.25 -5.16
C PHE A 116 -4.66 -2.05 -5.44
N LEU A 117 -4.23 -0.81 -5.60
CA LEU A 117 -2.81 -0.49 -5.75
C LEU A 117 -2.21 -0.06 -4.40
N GLU A 118 -1.27 -0.85 -3.90
CA GLU A 118 -0.43 -0.48 -2.76
C GLU A 118 0.81 0.25 -3.23
N ILE A 119 1.03 1.48 -2.73
CA ILE A 119 2.18 2.30 -3.10
C ILE A 119 3.11 2.43 -1.90
N LEU A 120 4.35 1.98 -2.07
CA LEU A 120 5.46 2.25 -1.15
C LEU A 120 6.37 3.29 -1.77
N ALA A 121 6.37 4.49 -1.20
CA ALA A 121 7.24 5.56 -1.63
C ALA A 121 8.69 5.31 -1.15
N TYR A 122 9.65 5.63 -1.99
CA TYR A 122 11.07 5.58 -1.63
C TYR A 122 11.82 6.74 -2.30
N ASP A 123 13.08 6.88 -1.97
CA ASP A 123 13.99 7.81 -2.63
C ASP A 123 15.24 7.04 -3.08
N GLU A 124 15.62 7.17 -4.34
CA GLU A 124 16.80 6.48 -4.90
C GLU A 124 18.12 6.90 -4.25
N LYS A 125 18.15 8.08 -3.63
CA LYS A 125 19.35 8.68 -3.02
C LYS A 125 19.40 8.49 -1.51
N ILE A 126 18.26 8.23 -0.86
CA ILE A 126 18.14 8.06 0.59
C ILE A 126 17.82 6.61 0.90
N ALA A 127 18.82 5.81 1.22
CA ALA A 127 18.68 4.37 1.41
C ALA A 127 17.86 3.99 2.65
N ASP A 128 17.94 4.79 3.72
CA ASP A 128 17.21 4.55 4.98
C ASP A 128 15.88 5.33 5.00
N ALA A 129 14.80 4.67 4.63
CA ALA A 129 13.44 5.22 4.73
C ALA A 129 13.00 5.52 6.18
N GLY A 130 13.73 5.03 7.18
CA GLY A 130 13.51 5.31 8.60
C GLY A 130 14.23 6.56 9.11
N SER A 131 15.08 7.21 8.31
CA SER A 131 15.90 8.35 8.70
C SER A 131 15.13 9.67 8.79
N ALA A 132 15.69 10.64 9.53
CA ALA A 132 15.20 12.01 9.55
C ALA A 132 15.34 12.69 8.17
N GLU A 133 16.38 12.29 7.40
CA GLU A 133 16.58 12.78 6.03
C GLU A 133 15.41 12.38 5.13
N TYR A 134 14.99 11.11 5.15
CA TYR A 134 13.83 10.67 4.40
C TYR A 134 12.52 11.28 4.93
N ALA A 135 12.40 11.47 6.25
CA ALA A 135 11.22 12.09 6.85
C ALA A 135 10.93 13.50 6.27
N LYS A 136 11.93 14.26 5.88
CA LYS A 136 11.79 15.59 5.27
C LYS A 136 11.17 15.54 3.88
N VAL A 137 11.48 14.50 3.09
CA VAL A 137 11.02 14.37 1.70
C VAL A 137 9.77 13.48 1.59
N LYS A 138 9.46 12.68 2.60
CA LYS A 138 8.35 11.72 2.58
C LYS A 138 7.02 12.34 2.18
N PRO A 139 6.59 13.52 2.69
CA PRO A 139 5.31 14.11 2.27
C PRO A 139 5.23 14.31 0.75
N HIS A 140 6.27 14.86 0.14
CA HIS A 140 6.35 15.05 -1.30
C HIS A 140 6.27 13.71 -2.06
N LYS A 141 7.03 12.70 -1.60
CA LYS A 141 7.06 11.37 -2.24
C LYS A 141 5.70 10.68 -2.20
N VAL A 142 5.09 10.63 -1.03
CA VAL A 142 3.80 9.92 -0.83
C VAL A 142 2.66 10.64 -1.55
N ILE A 143 2.52 11.95 -1.36
CA ILE A 143 1.44 12.75 -1.98
C ILE A 143 1.62 12.80 -3.50
N GLY A 144 2.86 12.95 -3.97
CA GLY A 144 3.16 12.96 -5.41
C GLY A 144 2.83 11.63 -6.09
N ALA A 145 3.20 10.50 -5.48
CA ALA A 145 2.85 9.18 -5.99
C ALA A 145 1.32 8.99 -6.04
N MET A 146 0.61 9.39 -4.98
CA MET A 146 -0.84 9.28 -4.92
C MET A 146 -1.53 10.10 -6.02
N LYS A 147 -1.04 11.33 -6.31
CA LYS A 147 -1.54 12.14 -7.43
C LYS A 147 -1.36 11.45 -8.78
N VAL A 148 -0.20 10.85 -9.02
CA VAL A 148 0.09 10.14 -10.28
C VAL A 148 -0.90 9.00 -10.50
N PHE A 149 -1.08 8.13 -9.50
CA PHE A 149 -1.91 6.93 -9.62
C PHE A 149 -3.41 7.17 -9.40
N SER A 150 -3.81 8.41 -9.18
CA SER A 150 -5.22 8.82 -9.20
C SER A 150 -5.76 9.12 -10.61
N ASP A 151 -4.90 9.06 -11.64
CA ASP A 151 -5.33 9.22 -13.02
C ASP A 151 -6.22 8.02 -13.44
N PRO A 152 -7.42 8.27 -14.02
CA PRO A 152 -8.34 7.20 -14.43
C PRO A 152 -7.76 6.17 -15.41
N ARG A 153 -6.70 6.50 -16.14
CA ARG A 153 -6.03 5.58 -17.07
C ARG A 153 -5.51 4.30 -16.43
N PHE A 154 -5.26 4.33 -15.10
CA PHE A 154 -4.76 3.16 -14.38
C PHE A 154 -5.85 2.19 -13.94
N ASN A 155 -7.14 2.59 -14.02
CA ASN A 155 -8.28 1.79 -13.61
C ASN A 155 -8.13 1.23 -12.19
N ILE A 156 -7.62 2.05 -11.27
CA ILE A 156 -7.48 1.71 -9.85
C ILE A 156 -8.79 2.05 -9.15
N ASP A 157 -9.30 1.11 -8.35
CA ASP A 157 -10.51 1.30 -7.57
C ASP A 157 -10.21 1.79 -6.15
N VAL A 158 -9.11 1.33 -5.55
CA VAL A 158 -8.70 1.71 -4.19
C VAL A 158 -7.17 1.86 -4.13
N LEU A 159 -6.72 2.91 -3.48
CA LEU A 159 -5.31 3.10 -3.14
C LEU A 159 -5.02 2.58 -1.72
N LYS A 160 -3.92 1.85 -1.55
CA LYS A 160 -3.35 1.54 -0.23
C LYS A 160 -2.01 2.28 -0.12
N VAL A 161 -1.92 3.20 0.82
CA VAL A 161 -0.84 4.20 0.85
C VAL A 161 -0.19 4.32 2.21
N GLU A 162 1.03 4.82 2.24
CA GLU A 162 1.67 5.23 3.48
C GLU A 162 1.03 6.52 4.01
N VAL A 163 1.09 6.71 5.33
CA VAL A 163 0.85 8.04 5.90
C VAL A 163 1.91 9.03 5.39
N PRO A 164 1.54 10.31 5.17
CA PRO A 164 2.39 11.26 4.46
C PRO A 164 3.63 11.71 5.24
N VAL A 165 3.67 11.41 6.55
CA VAL A 165 4.79 11.78 7.44
C VAL A 165 5.34 10.56 8.16
N ASN A 166 6.61 10.62 8.58
CA ASN A 166 7.14 9.65 9.52
C ASN A 166 6.84 10.14 10.94
N VAL A 167 5.81 9.56 11.57
CA VAL A 167 5.22 10.06 12.82
C VAL A 167 6.24 10.15 13.96
N LYS A 168 7.26 9.28 13.96
CA LYS A 168 8.34 9.35 14.98
C LYS A 168 9.20 10.62 14.91
N TYR A 169 9.06 11.43 13.86
CA TYR A 169 9.71 12.73 13.70
C TYR A 169 8.73 13.91 13.73
N VAL A 170 7.50 13.70 14.15
CA VAL A 170 6.46 14.73 14.28
C VAL A 170 6.38 15.21 15.72
N GLU A 171 6.29 16.51 15.91
CA GLU A 171 6.06 17.12 17.23
C GLU A 171 4.87 16.50 17.97
N GLY A 172 5.09 16.14 19.23
CA GLY A 172 4.08 15.46 20.07
C GLY A 172 4.06 13.94 19.95
N PHE A 173 4.75 13.35 18.97
CA PHE A 173 4.97 11.90 18.84
C PHE A 173 6.46 11.54 18.92
N ALA A 174 7.34 12.49 18.54
CA ALA A 174 8.78 12.26 18.52
C ALA A 174 9.34 12.14 19.95
N GLU A 175 10.16 11.11 20.18
CA GLU A 175 10.98 10.96 21.40
C GLU A 175 12.35 11.62 21.27
N GLY A 176 12.70 12.13 20.10
CA GLY A 176 14.01 12.72 19.78
C GLY A 176 13.91 13.86 18.78
N GLU A 177 14.59 13.73 17.63
CA GLU A 177 14.60 14.77 16.59
C GLU A 177 13.19 15.01 16.03
N VAL A 178 12.80 16.28 15.95
CA VAL A 178 11.55 16.72 15.31
C VAL A 178 11.89 17.28 13.94
N VAL A 179 11.24 16.74 12.91
CA VAL A 179 11.36 17.19 11.50
C VAL A 179 10.17 18.06 11.09
N HIS A 180 8.99 17.71 11.56
CA HIS A 180 7.76 18.44 11.27
C HIS A 180 7.04 18.84 12.55
N THR A 181 6.50 20.06 12.59
CA THR A 181 5.55 20.47 13.62
C THR A 181 4.26 19.66 13.48
N ARG A 182 3.45 19.64 14.53
CA ARG A 182 2.13 19.01 14.49
C ARG A 182 1.21 19.66 13.45
N GLU A 183 1.32 20.97 13.28
CA GLU A 183 0.55 21.73 12.30
C GLU A 183 0.96 21.39 10.86
N GLU A 184 2.27 21.33 10.57
CA GLU A 184 2.77 20.90 9.25
C GLU A 184 2.33 19.46 8.92
N ALA A 185 2.42 18.55 9.88
CA ALA A 185 1.97 17.18 9.70
C ALA A 185 0.47 17.10 9.39
N ALA A 186 -0.37 17.87 10.09
CA ALA A 186 -1.79 17.94 9.81
C ALA A 186 -2.07 18.49 8.38
N ALA A 187 -1.33 19.51 7.96
CA ALA A 187 -1.44 20.04 6.61
C ALA A 187 -1.07 18.99 5.54
N PHE A 188 -0.08 18.12 5.79
CA PHE A 188 0.28 17.04 4.88
C PHE A 188 -0.80 15.94 4.81
N PHE A 189 -1.45 15.58 5.91
CA PHE A 189 -2.59 14.65 5.87
C PHE A 189 -3.74 15.21 5.04
N LYS A 190 -4.07 16.49 5.22
CA LYS A 190 -5.08 17.17 4.41
C LYS A 190 -4.69 17.22 2.93
N ALA A 191 -3.44 17.58 2.61
CA ALA A 191 -2.95 17.62 1.24
C ALA A 191 -2.93 16.24 0.57
N GLN A 192 -2.75 15.18 1.34
CA GLN A 192 -2.85 13.81 0.87
C GLN A 192 -4.29 13.43 0.53
N ASP A 193 -5.25 13.78 1.37
CA ASP A 193 -6.68 13.55 1.11
C ASP A 193 -7.12 14.27 -0.18
N GLU A 194 -6.71 15.54 -0.32
CA GLU A 194 -7.00 16.35 -1.51
C GLU A 194 -6.28 15.88 -2.79
N ALA A 195 -5.32 14.95 -2.68
CA ALA A 195 -4.53 14.46 -3.81
C ALA A 195 -5.28 13.44 -4.69
N THR A 196 -6.39 12.88 -4.20
CA THR A 196 -7.14 11.85 -4.91
C THR A 196 -8.65 11.99 -4.71
N ASN A 197 -9.42 11.46 -5.66
CA ASN A 197 -10.85 11.21 -5.51
C ASN A 197 -11.15 9.71 -5.33
N LEU A 198 -10.12 8.85 -5.35
CA LEU A 198 -10.29 7.42 -5.12
C LEU A 198 -10.40 7.14 -3.61
N PRO A 199 -11.17 6.13 -3.21
CA PRO A 199 -11.09 5.58 -1.87
C PRO A 199 -9.64 5.14 -1.58
N TYR A 200 -9.19 5.33 -0.34
CA TYR A 200 -7.87 4.87 0.05
C TYR A 200 -7.84 4.35 1.49
N ILE A 201 -6.87 3.50 1.77
CA ILE A 201 -6.57 2.96 3.10
C ILE A 201 -5.11 3.17 3.44
N TYR A 202 -4.81 3.34 4.73
CA TYR A 202 -3.44 3.44 5.20
C TYR A 202 -2.81 2.08 5.49
N LEU A 203 -1.53 1.95 5.15
CA LEU A 203 -0.68 0.84 5.61
C LEU A 203 0.11 1.26 6.86
N SER A 204 0.41 0.30 7.74
CA SER A 204 1.06 0.58 9.03
C SER A 204 2.57 0.85 8.93
N ALA A 205 3.22 0.52 7.83
CA ALA A 205 4.66 0.64 7.61
C ALA A 205 5.54 0.05 8.73
N GLY A 206 5.05 -1.01 9.40
CA GLY A 206 5.82 -1.72 10.44
C GLY A 206 5.93 -1.00 11.78
N VAL A 207 5.19 0.08 12.03
CA VAL A 207 5.12 0.71 13.35
C VAL A 207 4.30 -0.12 14.33
N SER A 208 4.44 0.16 15.65
CA SER A 208 3.64 -0.56 16.66
C SER A 208 2.15 -0.29 16.48
N ALA A 209 1.31 -1.25 16.89
CA ALA A 209 -0.15 -1.10 16.82
C ALA A 209 -0.63 0.16 17.54
N LYS A 210 -0.05 0.49 18.70
CA LYS A 210 -0.38 1.71 19.46
C LYS A 210 -0.08 2.96 18.64
N LEU A 211 1.13 3.07 18.10
CA LEU A 211 1.53 4.26 17.32
C LEU A 211 0.69 4.37 16.04
N PHE A 212 0.33 3.25 15.42
CA PHE A 212 -0.52 3.28 14.23
C PHE A 212 -1.94 3.77 14.57
N GLN A 213 -2.53 3.30 15.66
CA GLN A 213 -3.83 3.79 16.13
C GLN A 213 -3.81 5.31 16.43
N GLU A 214 -2.80 5.79 17.14
CA GLU A 214 -2.61 7.22 17.42
C GLU A 214 -2.45 8.03 16.11
N THR A 215 -1.74 7.46 15.12
CA THR A 215 -1.58 8.07 13.80
C THR A 215 -2.90 8.15 13.05
N LEU A 216 -3.74 7.11 13.07
CA LEU A 216 -5.06 7.13 12.43
C LEU A 216 -6.00 8.15 13.05
N VAL A 217 -5.99 8.28 14.39
CA VAL A 217 -6.76 9.32 15.10
C VAL A 217 -6.29 10.70 14.64
N PHE A 218 -4.98 10.93 14.61
CA PHE A 218 -4.41 12.21 14.17
C PHE A 218 -4.73 12.50 12.69
N ALA A 219 -4.68 11.51 11.82
CA ALA A 219 -5.06 11.65 10.42
C ALA A 219 -6.51 12.10 10.27
N HIS A 220 -7.43 11.46 11.00
CA HIS A 220 -8.85 11.81 10.99
C HIS A 220 -9.08 13.23 11.52
N GLU A 221 -8.47 13.60 12.66
CA GLU A 221 -8.52 14.96 13.22
C GLU A 221 -7.97 16.02 12.26
N SER A 222 -7.05 15.64 11.39
CA SER A 222 -6.45 16.49 10.36
C SER A 222 -7.29 16.58 9.07
N GLY A 223 -8.44 15.90 9.01
CA GLY A 223 -9.39 15.95 7.89
C GLY A 223 -9.16 14.91 6.79
N ALA A 224 -8.37 13.87 7.05
CA ALA A 224 -8.23 12.74 6.10
C ALA A 224 -9.46 11.82 6.18
N ASN A 225 -9.95 11.38 5.02
CA ASN A 225 -11.09 10.47 4.84
C ASN A 225 -10.62 9.16 4.19
N PHE A 226 -10.19 8.21 5.01
CA PHE A 226 -9.62 6.93 4.60
C PHE A 226 -10.46 5.74 5.06
#